data_954a73fc364ea58a6511d74569789a35
#
_entry.id   954a73fc364ea58a6511d74569789a35
#
_cell.length_a   1.000
_cell.length_b   1.000
_cell.length_c   1.000
_cell.angle_alpha   90.00
_cell.angle_beta   90.00
_cell.angle_gamma   90.00
#
_symmetry.space_group_name_H-M   'P 1'
#
loop_
_entity.id
_entity.type
_entity.pdbx_description
1 polymer ?
#
loop_
_entity_poly.entity_id
_entity_poly.type
_entity_poly.pdbx_seq_one_letter_code
_entity_poly.pdbx_strand_id
1 'polypeptide(L)'
;MNAPLPYDQLRLRHLAGEIITNVRELAHAGWTPATSSNFSRRLDDRHCAITVSGRDKGKLTEADIMVVDFDGKAVGSDNRPSAETLLHTQLYARFPEVGCVLHTHSRTQTVASRLYAPQGHIRIEGYELQKAFHGNTTHEGAMDVPVFPNTQDMPELAAWVEAKLDEQPMWGYLID
;
A
#
# COMPACT_ATOMS: atom_id res chain seq x y z
N MET A 1 -24.17 -23.56 -10.34
CA MET A 1 -22.72 -23.72 -10.59
C MET A 1 -22.15 -22.33 -10.65
N ASN A 2 -21.21 -21.98 -9.71
CA ASN A 2 -20.56 -20.67 -9.76
C ASN A 2 -19.68 -20.61 -11.01
N ALA A 3 -19.70 -19.47 -11.71
CA ALA A 3 -18.80 -19.24 -12.82
C ALA A 3 -17.32 -19.38 -12.34
N PRO A 4 -16.41 -19.85 -13.20
CA PRO A 4 -15.01 -19.94 -12.84
C PRO A 4 -14.47 -18.54 -12.50
N LEU A 5 -13.65 -18.45 -11.47
CA LEU A 5 -13.02 -17.19 -11.09
C LEU A 5 -12.04 -16.74 -12.19
N PRO A 6 -11.98 -15.43 -12.47
CA PRO A 6 -11.18 -14.90 -13.58
C PRO A 6 -9.66 -14.83 -13.27
N TYR A 7 -9.20 -15.45 -12.20
CA TYR A 7 -7.81 -15.45 -11.73
C TYR A 7 -7.37 -16.83 -11.21
N ASP A 8 -6.06 -17.04 -11.11
CA ASP A 8 -5.45 -18.27 -10.60
C ASP A 8 -5.56 -18.36 -9.07
N GLN A 9 -6.36 -19.32 -8.59
CA GLN A 9 -6.57 -19.55 -7.16
C GLN A 9 -5.33 -20.09 -6.43
N LEU A 10 -4.48 -20.84 -7.11
CA LEU A 10 -3.24 -21.36 -6.50
C LEU A 10 -2.26 -20.21 -6.26
N ARG A 11 -2.12 -19.33 -7.23
CA ARG A 11 -1.34 -18.10 -7.11
C ARG A 11 -1.89 -17.20 -6.00
N LEU A 12 -3.22 -17.02 -5.91
CA LEU A 12 -3.84 -16.27 -4.83
C LEU A 12 -3.45 -16.81 -3.45
N ARG A 13 -3.54 -18.13 -3.23
CA ARG A 13 -3.15 -18.75 -1.96
C ARG A 13 -1.67 -18.51 -1.62
N HIS A 14 -0.80 -18.62 -2.60
CA HIS A 14 0.63 -18.33 -2.41
C HIS A 14 0.84 -16.87 -1.97
N LEU A 15 0.25 -15.91 -2.69
CA LEU A 15 0.34 -14.48 -2.35
C LEU A 15 -0.30 -14.14 -1.01
N ALA A 16 -1.42 -14.78 -0.66
CA ALA A 16 -2.05 -14.63 0.65
C ALA A 16 -1.10 -15.08 1.78
N GLY A 17 -0.39 -16.20 1.62
CA GLY A 17 0.62 -16.66 2.56
C GLY A 17 1.75 -15.64 2.74
N GLU A 18 2.26 -15.05 1.65
CA GLU A 18 3.28 -14.01 1.71
C GLU A 18 2.77 -12.74 2.42
N ILE A 19 1.56 -12.26 2.07
CA ILE A 19 0.94 -11.10 2.74
C ILE A 19 0.83 -11.38 4.24
N ILE A 20 0.24 -12.51 4.64
CA ILE A 20 0.00 -12.86 6.05
C ILE A 20 1.32 -12.90 6.84
N THR A 21 2.36 -13.52 6.29
CA THR A 21 3.66 -13.65 6.96
C THR A 21 4.28 -12.28 7.21
N ASN A 22 4.43 -11.46 6.16
CA ASN A 22 5.07 -10.15 6.29
C ASN A 22 4.24 -9.17 7.14
N VAL A 23 2.92 -9.20 7.00
CA VAL A 23 2.03 -8.30 7.76
C VAL A 23 2.04 -8.62 9.26
N ARG A 24 2.16 -9.89 9.65
CA ARG A 24 2.32 -10.27 11.05
C ARG A 24 3.61 -9.72 11.67
N GLU A 25 4.70 -9.69 10.92
CA GLU A 25 5.95 -9.08 11.36
C GLU A 25 5.79 -7.57 11.57
N LEU A 26 5.13 -6.86 10.64
CA LEU A 26 4.82 -5.44 10.78
C LEU A 26 3.89 -5.15 11.95
N ALA A 27 2.90 -6.02 12.19
CA ALA A 27 2.01 -5.93 13.34
C ALA A 27 2.78 -6.14 14.66
N HIS A 28 3.69 -7.09 14.70
CA HIS A 28 4.56 -7.33 15.86
C HIS A 28 5.48 -6.12 16.14
N ALA A 29 5.93 -5.44 15.09
CA ALA A 29 6.69 -4.18 15.20
C ALA A 29 5.82 -2.98 15.62
N GLY A 30 4.50 -3.15 15.78
CA GLY A 30 3.58 -2.08 16.17
C GLY A 30 3.22 -1.10 15.06
N TRP A 31 3.33 -1.50 13.79
CA TRP A 31 3.09 -0.64 12.63
C TRP A 31 1.65 -0.69 12.11
N THR A 32 0.82 -1.56 12.70
CA THR A 32 -0.59 -1.76 12.30
C THR A 32 -1.51 -1.68 13.52
N PRO A 33 -1.59 -0.53 14.22
CA PRO A 33 -2.38 -0.42 15.43
C PRO A 33 -3.86 -0.69 15.17
N ALA A 34 -4.51 -1.42 16.10
CA ALA A 34 -5.91 -1.84 16.02
C ALA A 34 -6.19 -2.62 14.71
N THR A 35 -7.10 -2.12 13.88
CA THR A 35 -7.47 -2.70 12.57
C THR A 35 -6.99 -1.86 11.40
N SER A 36 -6.10 -0.87 11.66
CA SER A 36 -5.54 0.00 10.63
C SER A 36 -4.65 -0.75 9.64
N SER A 37 -4.16 -0.04 8.64
CA SER A 37 -3.26 -0.55 7.60
C SER A 37 -3.95 -1.46 6.58
N ASN A 38 -3.36 -1.53 5.40
CA ASN A 38 -3.78 -2.44 4.33
C ASN A 38 -2.59 -2.81 3.45
N PHE A 39 -2.63 -4.01 2.90
CA PHE A 39 -1.50 -4.61 2.21
C PHE A 39 -1.98 -5.37 1.01
N SER A 40 -1.29 -5.22 -0.11
CA SER A 40 -1.66 -5.91 -1.34
C SER A 40 -0.47 -6.45 -2.11
N ARG A 41 -0.73 -7.45 -2.94
CA ARG A 41 0.19 -8.03 -3.92
C ARG A 41 -0.49 -8.12 -5.27
N ARG A 42 0.23 -7.79 -6.34
CA ARG A 42 -0.24 -7.99 -7.71
C ARG A 42 -0.49 -9.48 -7.97
N LEU A 43 -1.71 -9.81 -8.38
CA LEU A 43 -2.08 -11.19 -8.72
C LEU A 43 -1.83 -11.47 -10.21
N ASP A 44 -2.29 -10.57 -11.07
CA ASP A 44 -2.09 -10.59 -12.52
C ASP A 44 -2.16 -9.16 -13.11
N ASP A 45 -2.36 -9.03 -14.41
CA ASP A 45 -2.38 -7.74 -15.12
C ASP A 45 -3.66 -6.91 -14.83
N ARG A 46 -4.64 -7.45 -14.11
CA ARG A 46 -5.95 -6.81 -13.84
C ARG A 46 -6.38 -6.89 -12.39
N HIS A 47 -5.72 -7.72 -11.57
CA HIS A 47 -6.15 -8.00 -10.21
C HIS A 47 -5.01 -7.90 -9.21
N CYS A 48 -5.35 -7.56 -7.97
CA CYS A 48 -4.47 -7.72 -6.83
C CYS A 48 -5.16 -8.45 -5.67
N ALA A 49 -4.38 -9.20 -4.91
CA ALA A 49 -4.77 -9.72 -3.60
C ALA A 49 -4.58 -8.63 -2.56
N ILE A 50 -5.58 -8.35 -1.73
CA ILE A 50 -5.56 -7.28 -0.73
C ILE A 50 -6.21 -7.73 0.57
N THR A 51 -5.77 -7.17 1.69
CA THR A 51 -6.38 -7.43 3.01
C THR A 51 -7.81 -6.90 3.09
N VAL A 52 -8.72 -7.72 3.63
CA VAL A 52 -10.10 -7.33 3.93
C VAL A 52 -10.13 -6.20 4.95
N SER A 53 -11.08 -5.26 4.78
CA SER A 53 -11.28 -4.13 5.69
C SER A 53 -11.59 -4.57 7.13
N GLY A 54 -11.07 -3.83 8.13
CA GLY A 54 -11.43 -3.99 9.53
C GLY A 54 -10.86 -5.24 10.22
N ARG A 55 -9.86 -5.90 9.63
CA ARG A 55 -9.20 -7.08 10.21
C ARG A 55 -7.98 -6.71 11.04
N ASP A 56 -7.79 -7.41 12.17
CA ASP A 56 -6.58 -7.34 12.99
C ASP A 56 -5.39 -7.92 12.19
N LYS A 57 -4.43 -7.09 11.85
CA LYS A 57 -3.32 -7.44 10.98
C LYS A 57 -2.36 -8.47 11.59
N GLY A 58 -2.32 -8.57 12.92
CA GLY A 58 -1.56 -9.58 13.63
C GLY A 58 -2.19 -10.99 13.60
N LYS A 59 -3.48 -11.09 13.18
CA LYS A 59 -4.26 -12.33 13.24
C LYS A 59 -4.84 -12.75 11.89
N LEU A 60 -4.32 -12.22 10.79
CA LEU A 60 -4.81 -12.54 9.45
C LEU A 60 -4.75 -14.04 9.15
N THR A 61 -5.77 -14.51 8.43
CA THR A 61 -5.90 -15.82 7.81
C THR A 61 -6.12 -15.67 6.30
N GLU A 62 -6.09 -16.76 5.55
CA GLU A 62 -6.38 -16.71 4.11
C GLU A 62 -7.78 -16.13 3.80
N ALA A 63 -8.77 -16.32 4.68
CA ALA A 63 -10.10 -15.76 4.54
C ALA A 63 -10.14 -14.22 4.68
N ASP A 64 -9.08 -13.62 5.21
CA ASP A 64 -8.93 -12.18 5.36
C ASP A 64 -8.17 -11.53 4.18
N ILE A 65 -7.90 -12.30 3.14
CA ILE A 65 -7.35 -11.83 1.87
C ILE A 65 -8.41 -11.99 0.78
N MET A 66 -8.66 -10.94 0.03
CA MET A 66 -9.61 -10.91 -1.07
C MET A 66 -8.96 -10.45 -2.36
N VAL A 67 -9.64 -10.65 -3.48
CA VAL A 67 -9.20 -10.13 -4.78
C VAL A 67 -10.03 -8.91 -5.15
N VAL A 68 -9.36 -7.89 -5.67
CA VAL A 68 -10.01 -6.73 -6.31
C VAL A 68 -9.42 -6.53 -7.71
N ASP A 69 -10.22 -5.98 -8.61
CA ASP A 69 -9.73 -5.44 -9.88
C ASP A 69 -9.04 -4.08 -9.69
N PHE A 70 -8.45 -3.52 -10.74
CA PHE A 70 -7.78 -2.21 -10.64
C PHE A 70 -8.74 -1.02 -10.58
N ASP A 71 -10.05 -1.25 -10.74
CA ASP A 71 -11.10 -0.28 -10.38
C ASP A 71 -11.45 -0.33 -8.87
N GLY A 72 -10.82 -1.22 -8.11
CA GLY A 72 -11.07 -1.42 -6.68
C GLY A 72 -12.30 -2.26 -6.34
N LYS A 73 -12.92 -2.91 -7.32
CA LYS A 73 -14.12 -3.75 -7.13
C LYS A 73 -13.74 -5.15 -6.69
N ALA A 74 -14.47 -5.69 -5.72
CA ALA A 74 -14.30 -7.06 -5.26
C ALA A 74 -14.60 -8.08 -6.39
N VAL A 75 -13.74 -9.09 -6.53
CA VAL A 75 -13.87 -10.16 -7.54
C VAL A 75 -13.96 -11.50 -6.83
N GLY A 76 -15.09 -12.20 -7.02
CA GLY A 76 -15.31 -13.52 -6.45
C GLY A 76 -15.48 -13.56 -4.94
N SER A 77 -15.79 -12.42 -4.30
CA SER A 77 -15.99 -12.30 -2.86
C SER A 77 -17.01 -11.21 -2.53
N ASP A 78 -17.79 -11.43 -1.47
CA ASP A 78 -18.70 -10.44 -0.89
C ASP A 78 -18.02 -9.60 0.23
N ASN A 79 -16.75 -9.84 0.49
CA ASN A 79 -16.00 -9.06 1.46
C ASN A 79 -15.84 -7.60 1.00
N ARG A 80 -15.76 -6.71 1.98
CA ARG A 80 -15.55 -5.29 1.73
C ARG A 80 -14.04 -4.99 1.65
N PRO A 81 -13.54 -4.42 0.54
CA PRO A 81 -12.17 -3.96 0.45
C PRO A 81 -11.92 -2.77 1.38
N SER A 82 -10.65 -2.46 1.67
CA SER A 82 -10.27 -1.25 2.42
C SER A 82 -10.78 0.00 1.71
N ALA A 83 -11.11 1.04 2.48
CA ALA A 83 -11.46 2.36 1.92
C ALA A 83 -10.35 2.90 1.01
N GLU A 84 -9.09 2.59 1.33
CA GLU A 84 -7.88 3.06 0.64
C GLU A 84 -7.43 2.15 -0.51
N THR A 85 -8.25 1.19 -0.91
CA THR A 85 -7.92 0.24 -2.00
C THR A 85 -7.53 0.97 -3.30
N LEU A 86 -8.15 2.12 -3.58
CA LEU A 86 -7.84 2.92 -4.77
C LEU A 86 -6.38 3.37 -4.80
N LEU A 87 -5.77 3.70 -3.65
CA LEU A 87 -4.36 4.07 -3.55
C LEU A 87 -3.40 2.93 -3.90
N HIS A 88 -3.85 1.67 -3.76
CA HIS A 88 -3.11 0.50 -4.20
C HIS A 88 -3.31 0.23 -5.69
N THR A 89 -4.56 0.22 -6.13
CA THR A 89 -4.91 -0.21 -7.50
C THR A 89 -4.44 0.79 -8.54
N GLN A 90 -4.43 2.10 -8.26
CA GLN A 90 -3.86 3.10 -9.17
C GLN A 90 -2.36 2.86 -9.43
N LEU A 91 -1.58 2.48 -8.41
CA LEU A 91 -0.15 2.18 -8.57
C LEU A 91 0.07 0.92 -9.42
N TYR A 92 -0.79 -0.09 -9.26
CA TYR A 92 -0.74 -1.27 -10.13
C TYR A 92 -1.15 -0.96 -11.57
N ALA A 93 -2.14 -0.11 -11.78
CA ALA A 93 -2.57 0.29 -13.11
C ALA A 93 -1.49 1.11 -13.84
N ARG A 94 -0.81 2.00 -13.11
CA ARG A 94 0.22 2.87 -13.64
C ARG A 94 1.57 2.16 -13.88
N PHE A 95 1.98 1.28 -12.96
CA PHE A 95 3.30 0.67 -12.93
C PHE A 95 3.21 -0.86 -12.99
N PRO A 96 3.33 -1.46 -14.19
CA PRO A 96 3.25 -2.93 -14.34
C PRO A 96 4.29 -3.70 -13.52
N GLU A 97 5.44 -3.10 -13.23
CA GLU A 97 6.54 -3.68 -12.45
C GLU A 97 6.27 -3.67 -10.93
N VAL A 98 5.33 -2.87 -10.43
CA VAL A 98 4.99 -2.84 -9.00
C VAL A 98 4.33 -4.13 -8.60
N GLY A 99 4.98 -4.90 -7.74
CA GLY A 99 4.53 -6.21 -7.26
C GLY A 99 3.77 -6.16 -5.93
N CYS A 100 3.98 -5.13 -5.11
CA CYS A 100 3.29 -4.96 -3.83
C CYS A 100 3.11 -3.49 -3.47
N VAL A 101 2.07 -3.21 -2.66
CA VAL A 101 1.83 -1.91 -2.03
C VAL A 101 1.52 -2.14 -0.56
N LEU A 102 2.21 -1.41 0.31
CA LEU A 102 2.13 -1.54 1.76
C LEU A 102 1.73 -0.20 2.38
N HIS A 103 0.66 -0.19 3.17
CA HIS A 103 0.24 0.96 3.94
C HIS A 103 0.31 0.64 5.44
N THR A 104 1.07 1.43 6.19
CA THR A 104 1.30 1.25 7.62
C THR A 104 1.04 2.53 8.42
N HIS A 105 0.83 2.38 9.74
CA HIS A 105 0.61 3.45 10.69
C HIS A 105 1.62 3.37 11.85
N SER A 106 2.93 3.34 11.55
CA SER A 106 3.92 3.38 12.62
C SER A 106 3.87 4.74 13.35
N ARG A 107 4.19 4.73 14.65
CA ARG A 107 4.18 5.96 15.46
C ARG A 107 5.09 7.04 14.89
N THR A 108 6.27 6.65 14.43
CA THR A 108 7.23 7.59 13.83
C THR A 108 6.73 8.19 12.54
N GLN A 109 6.13 7.39 11.66
CA GLN A 109 5.52 7.89 10.42
C GLN A 109 4.37 8.86 10.70
N THR A 110 3.48 8.51 11.65
CA THR A 110 2.36 9.36 12.07
C THR A 110 2.83 10.70 12.63
N VAL A 111 3.87 10.70 13.48
CA VAL A 111 4.43 11.95 14.02
C VAL A 111 5.12 12.75 12.92
N ALA A 112 5.87 12.08 12.07
CA ALA A 112 6.60 12.73 10.98
C ALA A 112 5.64 13.37 9.96
N SER A 113 4.57 12.67 9.54
CA SER A 113 3.58 13.22 8.61
C SER A 113 2.97 14.52 9.17
N ARG A 114 2.59 14.55 10.45
CA ARG A 114 2.04 15.75 11.13
C ARG A 114 3.04 16.90 11.20
N LEU A 115 4.30 16.61 11.55
CA LEU A 115 5.32 17.64 11.68
C LEU A 115 5.68 18.29 10.34
N TYR A 116 5.70 17.50 9.27
CA TYR A 116 6.14 17.93 7.96
C TYR A 116 5.00 18.24 6.97
N ALA A 117 3.74 18.04 7.36
CA ALA A 117 2.59 18.39 6.54
C ALA A 117 2.66 19.85 5.99
N PRO A 118 3.03 20.88 6.79
CA PRO A 118 3.13 22.26 6.27
C PRO A 118 4.17 22.45 5.15
N GLN A 119 5.21 21.60 5.12
CA GLN A 119 6.23 21.61 4.06
C GLN A 119 5.82 20.77 2.84
N GLY A 120 4.86 19.85 2.99
CA GLY A 120 4.43 18.92 1.95
C GLY A 120 5.43 17.81 1.63
N HIS A 121 6.54 17.71 2.35
CA HIS A 121 7.54 16.65 2.18
C HIS A 121 8.44 16.50 3.41
N ILE A 122 9.08 15.34 3.52
CA ILE A 122 10.18 15.08 4.45
C ILE A 122 11.46 14.95 3.63
N ARG A 123 12.44 15.79 3.92
CA ARG A 123 13.77 15.67 3.34
C ARG A 123 14.59 14.65 4.12
N ILE A 124 15.09 13.65 3.41
CA ILE A 124 15.97 12.60 3.92
C ILE A 124 17.36 12.83 3.30
N GLU A 125 18.37 13.05 4.13
CA GLU A 125 19.76 13.19 3.68
C GLU A 125 20.73 12.57 4.70
N GLY A 126 21.84 12.04 4.22
CA GLY A 126 22.86 11.41 5.07
C GLY A 126 22.47 10.05 5.66
N TYR A 127 21.38 9.45 5.23
CA TYR A 127 20.91 8.16 5.73
C TYR A 127 21.25 7.01 4.77
N GLU A 128 21.90 5.97 5.27
CA GLU A 128 22.15 4.73 4.51
C GLU A 128 20.88 4.11 3.95
N LEU A 129 19.75 4.25 4.67
CA LEU A 129 18.43 3.75 4.24
C LEU A 129 17.92 4.38 2.94
N GLN A 130 18.47 5.50 2.47
CA GLN A 130 18.14 6.06 1.15
C GLN A 130 18.39 5.04 0.03
N LYS A 131 19.34 4.11 0.20
CA LYS A 131 19.64 3.04 -0.77
C LYS A 131 18.49 2.02 -0.93
N ALA A 132 17.51 2.01 -0.02
CA ALA A 132 16.30 1.20 -0.17
C ALA A 132 15.33 1.77 -1.22
N PHE A 133 15.47 3.05 -1.57
CA PHE A 133 14.67 3.67 -2.61
C PHE A 133 15.35 3.47 -3.97
N HIS A 134 14.60 2.97 -4.92
CA HIS A 134 15.12 2.68 -6.27
C HIS A 134 15.79 3.92 -6.88
N GLY A 135 16.96 3.72 -7.48
CA GLY A 135 17.75 4.79 -8.08
C GLY A 135 18.77 5.44 -7.14
N ASN A 136 18.70 5.22 -5.82
CA ASN A 136 19.67 5.71 -4.87
C ASN A 136 20.76 4.66 -4.60
N THR A 137 22.02 5.03 -4.88
CA THR A 137 23.17 4.14 -4.70
C THR A 137 24.12 4.61 -3.59
N THR A 138 23.86 5.79 -3.01
CA THR A 138 24.69 6.42 -1.97
C THR A 138 23.81 7.08 -0.91
N HIS A 139 24.36 7.28 0.27
CA HIS A 139 23.76 8.07 1.36
C HIS A 139 24.10 9.58 1.28
N GLU A 140 25.02 9.98 0.38
CA GLU A 140 25.50 11.36 0.28
C GLU A 140 24.50 12.30 -0.41
N GLY A 141 23.49 11.74 -1.06
CA GLY A 141 22.41 12.51 -1.69
C GLY A 141 21.34 12.94 -0.71
N ALA A 142 20.37 13.67 -1.22
CA ALA A 142 19.13 13.99 -0.52
C ALA A 142 17.96 13.58 -1.38
N MET A 143 16.85 13.16 -0.73
CA MET A 143 15.59 12.88 -1.39
C MET A 143 14.43 13.42 -0.57
N ASP A 144 13.35 13.78 -1.25
CA ASP A 144 12.14 14.27 -0.62
C ASP A 144 11.05 13.19 -0.69
N VAL A 145 10.51 12.80 0.47
CA VAL A 145 9.36 11.91 0.59
C VAL A 145 8.11 12.78 0.73
N PRO A 146 7.18 12.77 -0.22
CA PRO A 146 5.98 13.60 -0.18
C PRO A 146 5.11 13.32 1.05
N VAL A 147 4.46 14.36 1.56
CA VAL A 147 3.42 14.30 2.59
C VAL A 147 2.15 14.90 2.02
N PHE A 148 1.11 14.10 1.88
CA PHE A 148 -0.20 14.53 1.40
C PHE A 148 -1.12 14.86 2.57
N PRO A 149 -2.02 15.84 2.42
CA PRO A 149 -3.09 16.07 3.38
C PRO A 149 -3.99 14.83 3.50
N ASN A 150 -4.46 14.53 4.72
CA ASN A 150 -5.44 13.49 4.90
C ASN A 150 -6.81 13.94 4.42
N THR A 151 -7.48 13.11 3.66
CA THR A 151 -8.88 13.28 3.25
C THR A 151 -9.61 11.94 3.26
N GLN A 152 -10.92 11.97 3.50
CA GLN A 152 -11.77 10.78 3.35
C GLN A 152 -12.27 10.61 1.91
N ASP A 153 -12.03 11.58 1.05
CA ASP A 153 -12.27 11.48 -0.40
C ASP A 153 -11.08 10.79 -1.07
N MET A 154 -11.16 9.45 -1.19
CA MET A 154 -10.08 8.67 -1.79
C MET A 154 -9.83 8.99 -3.27
N PRO A 155 -10.82 9.26 -4.12
CA PRO A 155 -10.60 9.81 -5.46
C PRO A 155 -9.77 11.10 -5.48
N GLU A 156 -10.04 12.02 -4.55
CA GLU A 156 -9.27 13.27 -4.44
C GLU A 156 -7.82 12.99 -4.06
N LEU A 157 -7.58 12.18 -3.03
CA LEU A 157 -6.24 11.80 -2.62
C LEU A 157 -5.48 11.07 -3.74
N ALA A 158 -6.14 10.14 -4.42
CA ALA A 158 -5.57 9.44 -5.55
C ALA A 158 -5.17 10.39 -6.69
N ALA A 159 -5.96 11.42 -6.95
CA ALA A 159 -5.64 12.43 -7.95
C ALA A 159 -4.40 13.27 -7.56
N TRP A 160 -4.23 13.61 -6.28
CA TRP A 160 -3.03 14.31 -5.81
C TRP A 160 -1.77 13.44 -5.93
N VAL A 161 -1.88 12.15 -5.58
CA VAL A 161 -0.79 11.18 -5.73
C VAL A 161 -0.41 11.04 -7.21
N GLU A 162 -1.39 10.94 -8.11
CA GLU A 162 -1.17 10.82 -9.55
C GLU A 162 -0.46 12.06 -10.12
N ALA A 163 -0.94 13.25 -9.77
CA ALA A 163 -0.30 14.51 -10.17
C ALA A 163 1.15 14.59 -9.70
N LYS A 164 1.44 14.11 -8.48
CA LYS A 164 2.81 14.10 -7.96
C LYS A 164 3.70 13.09 -8.67
N LEU A 165 3.16 11.93 -9.04
CA LEU A 165 3.85 10.92 -9.85
C LEU A 165 4.17 11.40 -11.28
N ASP A 166 3.40 12.35 -11.82
CA ASP A 166 3.70 12.98 -13.10
C ASP A 166 4.86 13.98 -13.00
N GLU A 167 5.05 14.60 -11.83
CA GLU A 167 6.14 15.52 -11.60
C GLU A 167 7.48 14.84 -11.34
N GLN A 168 7.47 13.75 -10.57
CA GLN A 168 8.69 13.06 -10.14
C GLN A 168 8.43 11.60 -9.77
N PRO A 169 9.41 10.71 -9.97
CA PRO A 169 9.34 9.35 -9.43
C PRO A 169 9.25 9.39 -7.90
N MET A 170 8.37 8.57 -7.32
CA MET A 170 8.33 8.36 -5.87
C MET A 170 8.01 6.90 -5.54
N TRP A 171 8.68 6.37 -4.52
CA TRP A 171 8.57 4.96 -4.09
C TRP A 171 7.84 4.81 -2.77
N GLY A 172 7.38 5.92 -2.23
CA GLY A 172 6.60 6.02 -1.01
C GLY A 172 6.22 7.45 -0.73
N TYR A 173 5.18 7.62 0.06
CA TYR A 173 4.68 8.91 0.54
C TYR A 173 4.03 8.74 1.90
N LEU A 174 3.80 9.83 2.59
CA LEU A 174 3.05 9.89 3.84
C LEU A 174 1.71 10.60 3.62
N ILE A 175 0.75 10.25 4.45
CA ILE A 175 -0.53 10.94 4.58
C ILE A 175 -0.56 11.51 6.01
N ASP A 176 -0.88 12.80 6.14
CA ASP A 176 -0.93 13.52 7.41
C ASP A 176 -2.04 12.99 8.35
#